data_d7fa2a9c6f366928a810b61de5bfd725
#
_entry.id   d7fa2a9c6f366928a810b61de5bfd725
#
_cell.length_a   1.000
_cell.length_b   1.000
_cell.length_c   1.000
_cell.angle_alpha   90.00
_cell.angle_beta   90.00
_cell.angle_gamma   90.00
#
_symmetry.space_group_name_H-M   'P 1'
#
loop_
_entity.id
_entity.type
_entity.pdbx_description
1 polymer ?
#
loop_
_entity_poly.entity_id
_entity_poly.type
_entity_poly.pdbx_seq_one_letter_code
_entity_poly.pdbx_strand_id
1 'polypeptide(L)'
;PIIRGSLSNTYLKKLVGISPLSNKEELLSIIDRYPTDTERESAIRNLDNGRTYGILLKEFYPQLRRTTFRFSFDVRAYTQEELPEIFATRPECLSSHEMYQLSEIYLMRGENPLPVFQKAYEQFPEDVVVTLNYANALLKYGKKADGALRVLSDVRNDSRALFPMAVAYHIKGDWRKAEELLKEAYKQGDDRARAFYGEDAYE
;
A
#
# COMPACT_ATOMS: atom_id res chain seq x y z
N PRO A 1 6.56 28.97 -5.90
CA PRO A 1 7.18 29.90 -4.97
C PRO A 1 8.25 29.19 -4.17
N ILE A 2 9.50 29.59 -4.39
CA ILE A 2 10.64 29.09 -3.64
C ILE A 2 10.49 29.64 -2.22
N ILE A 3 10.15 28.79 -1.24
CA ILE A 3 10.19 29.17 0.17
C ILE A 3 11.68 29.23 0.55
N ARG A 4 12.27 30.41 0.43
CA ARG A 4 13.61 30.68 0.95
C ARG A 4 13.49 31.00 2.45
N GLY A 5 14.26 30.39 3.28
CA GLY A 5 14.61 30.90 4.60
C GLY A 5 14.54 29.94 5.77
N SER A 6 13.43 29.35 6.10
CA SER A 6 13.26 28.65 7.38
C SER A 6 13.90 27.26 7.44
N LEU A 7 13.77 26.45 6.40
CA LEU A 7 14.32 25.07 6.36
C LEU A 7 15.85 25.06 6.18
N SER A 8 16.41 26.04 5.47
CA SER A 8 17.86 26.12 5.25
C SER A 8 18.62 26.47 6.54
N ASN A 9 18.05 27.36 7.37
CA ASN A 9 18.67 27.77 8.64
C ASN A 9 18.70 26.66 9.67
N THR A 10 17.61 25.91 9.82
CA THR A 10 17.55 24.76 10.73
C THR A 10 18.57 23.69 10.34
N TYR A 11 18.71 23.45 9.04
CA TYR A 11 19.67 22.45 8.57
C TYR A 11 21.11 22.95 8.66
N LEU A 12 21.37 24.24 8.38
CA LEU A 12 22.67 24.87 8.58
C LEU A 12 23.11 24.76 10.06
N LYS A 13 22.23 25.10 11.00
CA LYS A 13 22.50 24.94 12.44
C LYS A 13 22.89 23.52 12.78
N LYS A 14 22.17 22.53 12.27
CA LYS A 14 22.47 21.12 12.50
C LYS A 14 23.87 20.74 12.00
N LEU A 15 24.22 21.15 10.78
CA LEU A 15 25.54 20.90 10.21
C LEU A 15 26.64 21.59 11.00
N VAL A 16 26.46 22.86 11.38
CA VAL A 16 27.40 23.61 12.20
C VAL A 16 27.58 22.98 13.58
N GLY A 17 26.50 22.56 14.22
CA GLY A 17 26.52 21.96 15.56
C GLY A 17 27.37 20.68 15.65
N ILE A 18 27.36 19.85 14.59
CA ILE A 18 28.16 18.61 14.52
C ILE A 18 29.54 18.83 13.89
N SER A 19 29.86 20.04 13.46
CA SER A 19 31.13 20.34 12.79
C SER A 19 32.31 20.50 13.77
N PRO A 20 33.54 20.30 13.31
CA PRO A 20 34.74 20.53 14.11
C PRO A 20 35.18 22.00 14.17
N LEU A 21 34.34 22.96 13.75
CA LEU A 21 34.66 24.39 13.78
C LEU A 21 34.90 24.88 15.21
N SER A 22 36.05 25.52 15.45
CA SER A 22 36.41 26.04 16.78
C SER A 22 35.51 27.19 17.26
N ASN A 23 34.91 27.95 16.33
CA ASN A 23 34.02 29.06 16.58
C ASN A 23 32.55 28.77 16.31
N LYS A 24 32.14 27.47 16.37
CA LYS A 24 30.78 27.02 16.08
C LYS A 24 29.72 27.69 16.96
N GLU A 25 30.00 27.89 18.25
CA GLU A 25 29.07 28.51 19.19
C GLU A 25 28.75 29.96 18.80
N GLU A 26 29.79 30.72 18.41
CA GLU A 26 29.63 32.09 17.94
C GLU A 26 28.85 32.13 16.61
N LEU A 27 29.15 31.20 15.70
CA LEU A 27 28.41 31.05 14.43
C LEU A 27 26.95 30.71 14.66
N LEU A 28 26.64 29.79 15.58
CA LEU A 28 25.26 29.46 15.94
C LEU A 28 24.52 30.67 16.53
N SER A 29 25.19 31.44 17.41
CA SER A 29 24.66 32.68 17.95
C SER A 29 24.34 33.74 16.86
N ILE A 30 25.19 33.88 15.86
CA ILE A 30 24.94 34.76 14.71
C ILE A 30 23.72 34.29 13.92
N ILE A 31 23.61 32.97 13.65
CA ILE A 31 22.47 32.40 12.90
C ILE A 31 21.15 32.67 13.65
N ASP A 32 21.15 32.66 14.98
CA ASP A 32 19.96 32.93 15.79
C ASP A 32 19.63 34.41 15.94
N ARG A 33 20.65 35.24 16.05
CA ARG A 33 20.50 36.70 16.33
C ARG A 33 19.91 37.44 15.14
N TYR A 34 20.31 37.10 13.91
CA TYR A 34 19.97 37.87 12.73
C TYR A 34 18.84 37.23 11.94
N PRO A 35 17.62 37.82 11.93
CA PRO A 35 16.44 37.23 11.30
C PRO A 35 16.51 37.28 9.76
N THR A 36 17.19 38.25 9.19
CA THR A 36 17.31 38.40 7.73
C THR A 36 18.57 37.70 7.21
N ASP A 37 18.47 37.14 6.00
CA ASP A 37 19.58 36.46 5.35
C ASP A 37 20.76 37.42 5.07
N THR A 38 20.46 38.66 4.71
CA THR A 38 21.48 39.69 4.37
C THR A 38 22.31 40.10 5.60
N GLU A 39 21.65 40.41 6.73
CA GLU A 39 22.33 40.75 7.98
C GLU A 39 23.16 39.61 8.53
N ARG A 40 22.58 38.39 8.49
CA ARG A 40 23.28 37.18 8.89
C ARG A 40 24.50 36.90 8.06
N GLU A 41 24.40 37.00 6.74
CA GLU A 41 25.53 36.79 5.83
C GLU A 41 26.63 37.81 6.07
N SER A 42 26.28 39.10 6.28
CA SER A 42 27.23 40.15 6.62
C SER A 42 27.97 39.87 7.94
N ALA A 43 27.23 39.47 8.98
CA ALA A 43 27.82 39.12 10.26
C ALA A 43 28.76 37.87 10.17
N ILE A 44 28.36 36.85 9.42
CA ILE A 44 29.21 35.66 9.19
C ILE A 44 30.46 35.99 8.37
N ARG A 45 30.36 36.89 7.38
CA ARG A 45 31.54 37.38 6.60
C ARG A 45 32.56 38.09 7.45
N ASN A 46 32.12 38.80 8.49
CA ASN A 46 33.01 39.52 9.41
C ASN A 46 33.59 38.62 10.50
N LEU A 47 33.03 37.41 10.70
CA LEU A 47 33.50 36.43 11.67
C LEU A 47 34.85 35.88 11.20
N ASP A 48 35.83 35.84 12.11
CA ASP A 48 37.18 35.25 11.90
C ASP A 48 37.85 35.76 10.60
N ASN A 49 37.73 37.06 10.32
CA ASN A 49 38.25 37.69 9.10
C ASN A 49 37.86 36.95 7.80
N GLY A 50 36.65 36.41 7.76
CA GLY A 50 36.09 35.73 6.59
C GLY A 50 36.50 34.28 6.40
N ARG A 51 37.34 33.71 7.27
CA ARG A 51 37.76 32.29 7.16
C ARG A 51 36.58 31.37 7.33
N THR A 52 35.78 31.59 8.36
CA THR A 52 34.56 30.79 8.62
C THR A 52 33.58 30.85 7.45
N TYR A 53 33.39 32.03 6.86
CA TYR A 53 32.56 32.19 5.65
C TYR A 53 33.10 31.37 4.47
N GLY A 54 34.43 31.36 4.28
CA GLY A 54 35.07 30.55 3.24
C GLY A 54 34.83 29.04 3.41
N ILE A 55 34.88 28.57 4.63
CA ILE A 55 34.57 27.16 4.96
C ILE A 55 33.11 26.87 4.69
N LEU A 56 32.19 27.74 5.12
CA LEU A 56 30.76 27.58 4.85
C LEU A 56 30.45 27.50 3.35
N LEU A 57 31.09 28.32 2.53
CA LEU A 57 30.91 28.29 1.07
C LEU A 57 31.35 26.98 0.43
N LYS A 58 32.44 26.39 0.89
CA LYS A 58 33.01 25.17 0.33
C LYS A 58 32.38 23.91 0.83
N GLU A 59 32.10 23.82 2.12
CA GLU A 59 31.76 22.55 2.77
C GLU A 59 30.30 22.48 3.17
N PHE A 60 29.65 23.57 3.58
CA PHE A 60 28.31 23.55 4.13
C PHE A 60 27.23 23.96 3.12
N TYR A 61 27.42 25.08 2.43
CA TYR A 61 26.41 25.59 1.50
C TYR A 61 26.13 24.68 0.31
N PRO A 62 27.07 23.91 -0.24
CA PRO A 62 26.73 22.90 -1.24
C PRO A 62 25.75 21.83 -0.72
N GLN A 63 25.85 21.46 0.55
CA GLN A 63 24.94 20.51 1.19
C GLN A 63 23.54 21.08 1.45
N LEU A 64 23.43 22.42 1.51
CA LEU A 64 22.15 23.13 1.68
C LEU A 64 21.42 23.36 0.35
N ARG A 65 22.10 23.20 -0.78
CA ARG A 65 21.50 23.33 -2.11
C ARG A 65 20.64 22.13 -2.42
N ARG A 66 19.44 22.09 -1.82
CA ARG A 66 18.45 21.06 -2.06
C ARG A 66 17.26 21.67 -2.78
N THR A 67 16.85 21.01 -3.86
CA THR A 67 15.55 21.26 -4.46
C THR A 67 14.58 20.23 -3.90
N THR A 68 13.58 20.68 -3.15
CA THR A 68 12.50 19.81 -2.65
C THR A 68 11.33 19.97 -3.59
N PHE A 69 10.95 18.88 -4.24
CA PHE A 69 9.74 18.80 -5.03
C PHE A 69 8.64 18.23 -4.14
N ARG A 70 7.50 18.92 -4.09
CA ARG A 70 6.27 18.40 -3.50
C ARG A 70 5.30 18.14 -4.64
N PHE A 71 4.97 16.90 -4.84
CA PHE A 71 3.93 16.50 -5.78
C PHE A 71 2.62 16.36 -4.99
N SER A 72 1.57 16.97 -5.49
CA SER A 72 0.20 16.77 -5.00
C SER A 72 -0.56 16.09 -6.12
N PHE A 73 -1.24 15.02 -5.78
CA PHE A 73 -2.08 14.28 -6.70
C PHE A 73 -3.51 14.33 -6.16
N ASP A 74 -4.44 14.65 -7.02
CA ASP A 74 -5.85 14.44 -6.76
C ASP A 74 -6.19 13.05 -7.30
N VAL A 75 -6.38 12.08 -6.39
CA VAL A 75 -6.82 10.74 -6.75
C VAL A 75 -8.34 10.72 -6.69
N ARG A 76 -8.98 10.55 -7.83
CA ARG A 76 -10.40 10.24 -7.89
C ARG A 76 -10.61 8.75 -8.15
N ALA A 77 -11.65 8.19 -7.58
CA ALA A 77 -12.12 6.86 -7.97
C ALA A 77 -12.64 6.90 -9.42
N TYR A 78 -12.45 5.81 -10.14
CA TYR A 78 -13.06 5.64 -11.45
C TYR A 78 -14.57 5.43 -11.31
N THR A 79 -15.34 5.95 -12.26
CA THR A 79 -16.78 5.66 -12.33
C THR A 79 -17.01 4.24 -12.83
N GLN A 80 -18.21 3.69 -12.58
CA GLN A 80 -18.54 2.34 -13.02
C GLN A 80 -18.48 2.17 -14.55
N GLU A 81 -18.72 3.24 -15.29
CA GLU A 81 -18.64 3.27 -16.75
C GLU A 81 -17.19 3.23 -17.25
N GLU A 82 -16.25 3.80 -16.48
CA GLU A 82 -14.83 3.84 -16.83
C GLU A 82 -14.11 2.52 -16.52
N LEU A 83 -14.56 1.77 -15.51
CA LEU A 83 -13.86 0.57 -15.04
C LEU A 83 -13.54 -0.46 -16.13
N PRO A 84 -14.47 -0.81 -17.06
CA PRO A 84 -14.15 -1.77 -18.12
C PRO A 84 -13.05 -1.31 -19.06
N GLU A 85 -13.02 -0.03 -19.42
CA GLU A 85 -11.99 0.55 -20.29
C GLU A 85 -10.63 0.59 -19.59
N ILE A 86 -10.60 1.02 -18.33
CA ILE A 86 -9.36 1.05 -17.53
C ILE A 86 -8.83 -0.36 -17.34
N PHE A 87 -9.68 -1.33 -17.06
CA PHE A 87 -9.28 -2.74 -16.94
C PHE A 87 -8.66 -3.28 -18.24
N ALA A 88 -9.22 -2.92 -19.39
CA ALA A 88 -8.71 -3.37 -20.67
C ALA A 88 -7.36 -2.73 -21.05
N THR A 89 -7.11 -1.48 -20.63
CA THR A 89 -5.95 -0.68 -21.08
C THR A 89 -4.86 -0.55 -20.04
N ARG A 90 -5.23 -0.38 -18.78
CA ARG A 90 -4.32 -0.11 -17.64
C ARG A 90 -4.84 -0.72 -16.34
N PRO A 91 -4.99 -2.05 -16.26
CA PRO A 91 -5.56 -2.72 -15.08
C PRO A 91 -4.77 -2.44 -13.79
N GLU A 92 -3.48 -2.11 -13.88
CA GLU A 92 -2.63 -1.76 -12.76
C GLU A 92 -3.04 -0.44 -12.06
N CYS A 93 -3.87 0.38 -12.71
CA CYS A 93 -4.41 1.59 -12.10
C CYS A 93 -5.63 1.34 -11.20
N LEU A 94 -6.21 0.14 -11.25
CA LEU A 94 -7.38 -0.21 -10.46
C LEU A 94 -6.97 -0.74 -9.07
N SER A 95 -7.65 -0.28 -8.05
CA SER A 95 -7.59 -0.84 -6.69
C SER A 95 -8.31 -2.20 -6.63
N SER A 96 -8.05 -2.98 -5.57
CA SER A 96 -8.75 -4.24 -5.31
C SER A 96 -10.27 -4.05 -5.20
N HIS A 97 -10.70 -2.92 -4.62
CA HIS A 97 -12.11 -2.56 -4.52
C HIS A 97 -12.75 -2.28 -5.89
N GLU A 98 -12.09 -1.49 -6.75
CA GLU A 98 -12.59 -1.19 -8.11
C GLU A 98 -12.64 -2.45 -8.99
N MET A 99 -11.67 -3.36 -8.83
CA MET A 99 -11.73 -4.67 -9.50
C MET A 99 -12.91 -5.51 -9.01
N TYR A 100 -13.21 -5.46 -7.70
CA TYR A 100 -14.41 -6.12 -7.18
C TYR A 100 -15.68 -5.52 -7.79
N GLN A 101 -15.83 -4.20 -7.81
CA GLN A 101 -16.96 -3.52 -8.46
C GLN A 101 -17.08 -3.90 -9.95
N LEU A 102 -15.96 -3.97 -10.66
CA LEU A 102 -15.96 -4.41 -12.05
C LEU A 102 -16.45 -5.85 -12.20
N SER A 103 -16.07 -6.74 -11.29
CA SER A 103 -16.56 -8.12 -11.30
C SER A 103 -18.09 -8.21 -11.15
N GLU A 104 -18.68 -7.33 -10.33
CA GLU A 104 -20.14 -7.23 -10.18
C GLU A 104 -20.81 -6.68 -11.48
N ILE A 105 -20.18 -5.70 -12.14
CA ILE A 105 -20.66 -5.22 -13.44
C ILE A 105 -20.68 -6.34 -14.49
N TYR A 106 -19.62 -7.16 -14.53
CA TYR A 106 -19.56 -8.31 -15.43
C TYR A 106 -20.69 -9.31 -15.14
N LEU A 107 -20.93 -9.60 -13.86
CA LEU A 107 -22.03 -10.48 -13.44
C LEU A 107 -23.40 -9.92 -13.86
N MET A 108 -23.64 -8.62 -13.65
CA MET A 108 -24.89 -7.97 -14.08
C MET A 108 -25.11 -8.02 -15.59
N ARG A 109 -24.03 -8.03 -16.36
CA ARG A 109 -24.07 -8.16 -17.83
C ARG A 109 -24.13 -9.62 -18.31
N GLY A 110 -24.10 -10.60 -17.40
CA GLY A 110 -24.02 -12.01 -17.76
C GLY A 110 -22.65 -12.43 -18.30
N GLU A 111 -21.62 -11.61 -18.10
CA GLU A 111 -20.24 -11.88 -18.51
C GLU A 111 -19.49 -12.66 -17.43
N ASN A 112 -18.40 -13.35 -17.83
CA ASN A 112 -17.59 -14.13 -16.89
C ASN A 112 -16.62 -13.22 -16.14
N PRO A 113 -16.74 -13.06 -14.79
CA PRO A 113 -15.88 -12.18 -14.00
C PRO A 113 -14.52 -12.81 -13.66
N LEU A 114 -14.28 -14.08 -13.98
CA LEU A 114 -13.05 -14.81 -13.61
C LEU A 114 -11.77 -14.08 -14.04
N PRO A 115 -11.64 -13.48 -15.22
CA PRO A 115 -10.45 -12.73 -15.60
C PRO A 115 -10.16 -11.52 -14.70
N VAL A 116 -11.21 -10.87 -14.18
CA VAL A 116 -11.07 -9.73 -13.27
C VAL A 116 -10.53 -10.19 -11.93
N PHE A 117 -11.10 -11.26 -11.35
CA PHE A 117 -10.61 -11.83 -10.09
C PHE A 117 -9.19 -12.39 -10.22
N GLN A 118 -8.84 -12.99 -11.36
CA GLN A 118 -7.48 -13.45 -11.61
C GLN A 118 -6.51 -12.28 -11.62
N LYS A 119 -6.83 -11.20 -12.33
CA LYS A 119 -5.98 -10.00 -12.41
C LYS A 119 -5.83 -9.33 -11.05
N ALA A 120 -6.91 -9.26 -10.27
CA ALA A 120 -6.88 -8.76 -8.90
C ALA A 120 -5.90 -9.57 -8.02
N TYR A 121 -5.95 -10.89 -8.08
CA TYR A 121 -5.04 -11.77 -7.34
C TYR A 121 -3.57 -11.60 -7.76
N GLU A 122 -3.30 -11.45 -9.05
CA GLU A 122 -1.95 -11.18 -9.56
C GLU A 122 -1.39 -9.83 -9.05
N GLN A 123 -2.25 -8.84 -8.89
CA GLN A 123 -1.87 -7.48 -8.50
C GLN A 123 -1.81 -7.27 -6.99
N PHE A 124 -2.65 -7.98 -6.24
CA PHE A 124 -2.77 -7.86 -4.77
C PHE A 124 -2.61 -9.23 -4.08
N PRO A 125 -1.47 -9.90 -4.24
CA PRO A 125 -1.28 -11.27 -3.75
C PRO A 125 -1.36 -11.39 -2.22
N GLU A 126 -1.08 -10.31 -1.49
CA GLU A 126 -1.12 -10.27 -0.01
C GLU A 126 -2.53 -9.98 0.54
N ASP A 127 -3.49 -9.64 -0.32
CA ASP A 127 -4.86 -9.37 0.13
C ASP A 127 -5.66 -10.67 0.24
N VAL A 128 -5.96 -11.05 1.49
CA VAL A 128 -6.72 -12.27 1.81
C VAL A 128 -8.10 -12.25 1.15
N VAL A 129 -8.78 -11.10 1.08
CA VAL A 129 -10.12 -11.00 0.48
C VAL A 129 -10.04 -11.24 -1.03
N VAL A 130 -9.05 -10.66 -1.69
CA VAL A 130 -8.80 -10.89 -3.13
C VAL A 130 -8.51 -12.36 -3.40
N THR A 131 -7.67 -12.99 -2.58
CA THR A 131 -7.34 -14.42 -2.67
C THR A 131 -8.59 -15.31 -2.54
N LEU A 132 -9.43 -15.04 -1.52
CA LEU A 132 -10.69 -15.76 -1.31
C LEU A 132 -11.67 -15.56 -2.48
N ASN A 133 -11.79 -14.34 -3.00
CA ASN A 133 -12.67 -14.04 -4.11
C ASN A 133 -12.23 -14.76 -5.40
N TYR A 134 -10.91 -14.78 -5.67
CA TYR A 134 -10.38 -15.50 -6.83
C TYR A 134 -10.59 -17.01 -6.70
N ALA A 135 -10.35 -17.59 -5.52
CA ALA A 135 -10.60 -19.01 -5.28
C ALA A 135 -12.08 -19.36 -5.50
N ASN A 136 -13.01 -18.56 -4.95
CA ASN A 136 -14.44 -18.73 -5.19
C ASN A 136 -14.82 -18.61 -6.67
N ALA A 137 -14.21 -17.68 -7.39
CA ALA A 137 -14.42 -17.52 -8.82
C ALA A 137 -13.92 -18.72 -9.63
N LEU A 138 -12.77 -19.30 -9.26
CA LEU A 138 -12.26 -20.55 -9.83
C LEU A 138 -13.23 -21.71 -9.65
N LEU A 139 -13.84 -21.84 -8.48
CA LEU A 139 -14.84 -22.90 -8.20
C LEU A 139 -16.11 -22.67 -8.99
N LYS A 140 -16.66 -21.46 -8.95
CA LYS A 140 -17.97 -21.14 -9.52
C LYS A 140 -17.96 -21.04 -11.04
N TYR A 141 -17.01 -20.31 -11.59
CA TYR A 141 -16.98 -19.98 -13.03
C TYR A 141 -15.94 -20.80 -13.79
N GLY A 142 -14.82 -21.12 -13.15
CA GLY A 142 -13.75 -21.90 -13.78
C GLY A 142 -13.89 -23.40 -13.64
N LYS A 143 -14.68 -23.91 -12.69
CA LYS A 143 -14.78 -25.32 -12.30
C LYS A 143 -13.41 -25.98 -12.04
N LYS A 144 -12.46 -25.19 -11.48
CA LYS A 144 -11.05 -25.56 -11.29
C LYS A 144 -10.75 -25.79 -9.81
N ALA A 145 -11.21 -26.91 -9.24
CA ALA A 145 -11.03 -27.22 -7.82
C ALA A 145 -9.55 -27.29 -7.39
N ASP A 146 -8.66 -27.87 -8.19
CA ASP A 146 -7.22 -27.92 -7.90
C ASP A 146 -6.59 -26.51 -7.93
N GLY A 147 -7.03 -25.67 -8.85
CA GLY A 147 -6.60 -24.27 -8.91
C GLY A 147 -7.03 -23.49 -7.66
N ALA A 148 -8.27 -23.66 -7.23
CA ALA A 148 -8.81 -23.04 -6.03
C ALA A 148 -8.06 -23.49 -4.77
N LEU A 149 -7.81 -24.80 -4.60
CA LEU A 149 -7.04 -25.33 -3.47
C LEU A 149 -5.61 -24.76 -3.42
N ARG A 150 -4.98 -24.58 -4.57
CA ARG A 150 -3.64 -23.98 -4.65
C ARG A 150 -3.65 -22.53 -4.17
N VAL A 151 -4.58 -21.73 -4.65
CA VAL A 151 -4.78 -20.34 -4.22
C VAL A 151 -5.12 -20.25 -2.73
N LEU A 152 -6.01 -21.13 -2.23
CA LEU A 152 -6.41 -21.16 -0.82
C LEU A 152 -5.31 -21.63 0.12
N SER A 153 -4.27 -22.29 -0.38
CA SER A 153 -3.12 -22.70 0.46
C SER A 153 -2.39 -21.51 1.07
N ASP A 154 -2.39 -20.37 0.39
CA ASP A 154 -1.73 -19.15 0.84
C ASP A 154 -2.45 -18.49 2.03
N VAL A 155 -3.75 -18.75 2.15
CA VAL A 155 -4.62 -18.21 3.20
C VAL A 155 -5.23 -19.29 4.09
N ARG A 156 -4.63 -20.47 4.16
CA ARG A 156 -5.14 -21.64 4.90
C ARG A 156 -5.38 -21.42 6.39
N ASN A 157 -4.73 -20.44 6.98
CA ASN A 157 -4.87 -20.07 8.40
C ASN A 157 -6.05 -19.11 8.65
N ASP A 158 -6.68 -18.60 7.61
CA ASP A 158 -7.87 -17.76 7.71
C ASP A 158 -9.12 -18.66 7.72
N SER A 159 -9.95 -18.51 8.75
CA SER A 159 -11.17 -19.35 8.89
C SER A 159 -12.12 -19.23 7.69
N ARG A 160 -12.12 -18.09 6.99
CA ARG A 160 -12.93 -17.87 5.79
C ARG A 160 -12.54 -18.75 4.61
N ALA A 161 -11.33 -19.34 4.62
CA ALA A 161 -10.87 -20.27 3.59
C ALA A 161 -11.45 -21.68 3.74
N LEU A 162 -11.92 -22.06 4.94
CA LEU A 162 -12.42 -23.42 5.24
C LEU A 162 -13.57 -23.82 4.34
N PHE A 163 -14.58 -22.96 4.20
CA PHE A 163 -15.76 -23.28 3.37
C PHE A 163 -15.40 -23.45 1.89
N PRO A 164 -14.70 -22.52 1.21
CA PRO A 164 -14.30 -22.73 -0.19
C PRO A 164 -13.34 -23.92 -0.37
N MET A 165 -12.49 -24.25 0.60
CA MET A 165 -11.69 -25.48 0.57
C MET A 165 -12.57 -26.73 0.63
N ALA A 166 -13.58 -26.74 1.49
CA ALA A 166 -14.54 -27.82 1.57
C ALA A 166 -15.29 -28.02 0.25
N VAL A 167 -15.75 -26.94 -0.38
CA VAL A 167 -16.40 -26.98 -1.70
C VAL A 167 -15.44 -27.56 -2.75
N ALA A 168 -14.17 -27.15 -2.74
CA ALA A 168 -13.18 -27.69 -3.67
C ALA A 168 -12.95 -29.19 -3.50
N TYR A 169 -12.83 -29.69 -2.26
CA TYR A 169 -12.71 -31.14 -2.00
C TYR A 169 -13.99 -31.92 -2.35
N HIS A 170 -15.14 -31.32 -2.12
CA HIS A 170 -16.43 -31.90 -2.56
C HIS A 170 -16.46 -32.08 -4.09
N ILE A 171 -16.09 -31.05 -4.86
CA ILE A 171 -16.02 -31.13 -6.34
C ILE A 171 -15.03 -32.22 -6.80
N LYS A 172 -13.95 -32.44 -6.04
CA LYS A 172 -12.96 -33.50 -6.32
C LYS A 172 -13.42 -34.89 -5.90
N GLY A 173 -14.53 -35.03 -5.19
CA GLY A 173 -15.04 -36.31 -4.66
C GLY A 173 -14.37 -36.76 -3.36
N ASP A 174 -13.56 -35.91 -2.71
CA ASP A 174 -13.00 -36.20 -1.39
C ASP A 174 -13.99 -35.74 -0.30
N TRP A 175 -15.06 -36.51 -0.18
CA TRP A 175 -16.19 -36.22 0.72
C TRP A 175 -15.76 -36.14 2.18
N ARG A 176 -14.80 -36.96 2.58
CA ARG A 176 -14.28 -36.97 3.95
C ARG A 176 -13.63 -35.67 4.34
N LYS A 177 -12.71 -35.17 3.51
CA LYS A 177 -12.06 -33.87 3.74
C LYS A 177 -13.04 -32.74 3.65
N ALA A 178 -13.99 -32.79 2.71
CA ALA A 178 -15.02 -31.78 2.58
C ALA A 178 -15.83 -31.66 3.86
N GLU A 179 -16.26 -32.80 4.44
CA GLU A 179 -17.02 -32.85 5.67
C GLU A 179 -16.22 -32.32 6.88
N GLU A 180 -14.95 -32.73 7.03
CA GLU A 180 -14.07 -32.27 8.10
C GLU A 180 -13.94 -30.73 8.07
N LEU A 181 -13.71 -30.16 6.90
CA LEU A 181 -13.56 -28.69 6.72
C LEU A 181 -14.90 -27.96 6.93
N LEU A 182 -16.03 -28.54 6.51
CA LEU A 182 -17.34 -27.93 6.76
C LEU A 182 -17.67 -27.91 8.26
N LYS A 183 -17.36 -28.97 8.99
CA LYS A 183 -17.53 -29.03 10.45
C LYS A 183 -16.69 -27.94 11.13
N GLU A 184 -15.46 -27.74 10.67
CA GLU A 184 -14.59 -26.70 11.22
C GLU A 184 -15.09 -25.30 10.87
N ALA A 185 -15.52 -25.06 9.62
CA ALA A 185 -16.13 -23.81 9.21
C ALA A 185 -17.38 -23.48 10.04
N TYR A 186 -18.22 -24.47 10.30
CA TYR A 186 -19.40 -24.31 11.15
C TYR A 186 -19.03 -23.90 12.58
N LYS A 187 -18.03 -24.54 13.20
CA LYS A 187 -17.52 -24.19 14.53
C LYS A 187 -16.97 -22.77 14.60
N GLN A 188 -16.40 -22.30 13.49
CA GLN A 188 -15.87 -20.95 13.34
C GLN A 188 -16.97 -19.89 13.02
N GLY A 189 -18.24 -20.32 12.93
CA GLY A 189 -19.38 -19.46 12.71
C GLY A 189 -19.65 -19.08 11.26
N ASP A 190 -19.20 -19.88 10.29
CA ASP A 190 -19.51 -19.64 8.87
C ASP A 190 -20.96 -20.08 8.56
N ASP A 191 -21.84 -19.09 8.31
CA ASP A 191 -23.27 -19.33 8.04
C ASP A 191 -23.49 -20.19 6.78
N ARG A 192 -22.56 -20.21 5.82
CA ARG A 192 -22.66 -21.03 4.62
C ARG A 192 -22.51 -22.52 4.97
N ALA A 193 -21.65 -22.82 5.94
CA ALA A 193 -21.49 -24.18 6.45
C ALA A 193 -22.74 -24.64 7.20
N ARG A 194 -23.41 -23.77 7.98
CA ARG A 194 -24.66 -24.02 8.65
C ARG A 194 -25.78 -24.39 7.65
N ALA A 195 -25.92 -23.60 6.57
CA ALA A 195 -26.93 -23.89 5.55
C ALA A 195 -26.73 -25.23 4.83
N PHE A 196 -25.50 -25.73 4.78
CA PHE A 196 -25.16 -26.99 4.13
C PHE A 196 -25.60 -28.23 4.95
N TYR A 197 -25.57 -28.14 6.28
CA TYR A 197 -25.89 -29.27 7.15
C TYR A 197 -27.34 -29.29 7.67
N GLY A 198 -28.11 -28.21 7.47
CA GLY A 198 -29.42 -28.03 8.13
C GLY A 198 -29.27 -27.70 9.63
N GLU A 199 -30.33 -27.15 10.24
CA GLU A 199 -30.27 -26.72 11.64
C GLU A 199 -30.15 -27.91 12.62
N ASP A 200 -30.45 -29.14 12.20
CA ASP A 200 -30.60 -30.33 13.07
C ASP A 200 -29.41 -31.33 13.02
N ALA A 201 -28.32 -31.03 12.32
CA ALA A 201 -27.28 -32.06 12.09
C ALA A 201 -26.23 -32.17 13.23
N TYR A 202 -26.33 -31.37 14.29
CA TYR A 202 -25.29 -31.27 15.34
C TYR A 202 -25.81 -31.12 16.78
N GLU A 203 -27.04 -31.55 17.10
CA GLU A 203 -27.46 -31.82 18.49
C GLU A 203 -26.97 -33.15 19.01
#